data_a569ff0e606b53d3dc3a71ecee1efe74
#
_entry.id   a569ff0e606b53d3dc3a71ecee1efe74
#
_cell.length_a   1.000
_cell.length_b   1.000
_cell.length_c   1.000
_cell.angle_alpha   90.00
_cell.angle_beta   90.00
_cell.angle_gamma   90.00
#
_symmetry.space_group_name_H-M   'P 1'
#
loop_
_entity.id
_entity.type
_entity.pdbx_description
1 polymer ?
#
loop_
_entity_poly.entity_id
_entity_poly.type
_entity_poly.pdbx_seq_one_letter_code
_entity_poly.pdbx_strand_id
1 'polypeptide(L)'
;MCWMQSQYPLNSIPITSRDLSFSGGGSAIKSEQISLNPASITAVNHALSLHTQLLPTGISLLSLHSIYPKNETIYFASISNLNFGELRDGISNDTFSANDFMIMCGLKGHLFQALSIGGSLSYTLSKIEKSISQSLLLSVGVRTETTKNKIGAGLVVRNLGFQFDHYGDSKEKIPYQFQFSGFNKPKHLPALIFSDIIIEENIESYLLITGMEFYPRNDLIIRLSNSGLFQNSFELTSFAFGIQLNLKNLTIDLSSRNLISAGFMNGFTLSKQF
;
A
#
# COMPACT_ATOMS: atom_id res chain seq x y z
N MET A 1 11.53 -7.92 9.01
CA MET A 1 11.08 -7.77 10.41
C MET A 1 10.41 -6.43 10.71
N CYS A 2 10.59 -5.43 9.88
CA CYS A 2 10.10 -4.05 10.11
C CYS A 2 8.56 -3.87 10.18
N TRP A 3 7.79 -4.69 9.49
CA TRP A 3 6.33 -4.55 9.40
C TRP A 3 5.57 -4.99 10.66
N MET A 4 6.14 -5.85 11.49
CA MET A 4 5.51 -6.36 12.73
C MET A 4 5.84 -5.53 13.98
N GLN A 5 6.73 -4.55 13.89
CA GLN A 5 7.07 -3.67 15.01
C GLN A 5 6.26 -2.38 15.05
N SER A 6 5.44 -2.11 14.03
CA SER A 6 4.57 -0.94 14.02
C SER A 6 3.37 -1.21 14.94
N GLN A 7 3.12 -0.32 15.88
CA GLN A 7 1.88 -0.30 16.70
C GLN A 7 0.63 -0.12 15.83
N TYR A 8 0.79 0.32 14.58
CA TYR A 8 -0.27 0.53 13.61
C TYR A 8 0.04 -0.18 12.31
N PRO A 9 -0.05 -1.52 12.28
CA PRO A 9 0.29 -2.30 11.10
C PRO A 9 -0.56 -1.90 9.88
N LEU A 10 -1.81 -1.48 10.06
CA LEU A 10 -2.69 -1.05 8.97
C LEU A 10 -2.14 0.15 8.18
N ASN A 11 -1.35 1.04 8.81
CA ASN A 11 -0.73 2.19 8.15
C ASN A 11 0.53 1.83 7.34
N SER A 12 1.02 0.61 7.49
CA SER A 12 2.27 0.13 6.89
C SER A 12 2.07 -1.01 5.90
N ILE A 13 0.94 -1.73 5.99
CA ILE A 13 0.65 -2.90 5.13
C ILE A 13 0.15 -2.43 3.76
N PRO A 14 0.60 -3.04 2.64
CA PRO A 14 -0.01 -2.88 1.34
C PRO A 14 -1.47 -3.37 1.38
N ILE A 15 -2.45 -2.50 1.12
CA ILE A 15 -3.88 -2.83 1.26
C ILE A 15 -4.41 -3.54 0.02
N THR A 16 -3.96 -3.17 -1.17
CA THR A 16 -4.44 -3.74 -2.43
C THR A 16 -3.62 -4.93 -2.87
N SER A 17 -4.21 -5.85 -3.65
CA SER A 17 -3.46 -6.96 -4.26
C SER A 17 -2.33 -6.46 -5.16
N ARG A 18 -2.55 -5.34 -5.85
CA ARG A 18 -1.52 -4.71 -6.66
C ARG A 18 -0.32 -4.28 -5.81
N ASP A 19 -0.55 -3.53 -4.74
CA ASP A 19 0.54 -3.06 -3.88
C ASP A 19 1.24 -4.24 -3.16
N LEU A 20 0.47 -5.29 -2.83
CA LEU A 20 1.03 -6.53 -2.28
C LEU A 20 1.94 -7.23 -3.29
N SER A 21 1.52 -7.33 -4.58
CA SER A 21 2.31 -7.92 -5.66
C SER A 21 3.57 -7.12 -6.01
N PHE A 22 3.61 -5.86 -5.60
CA PHE A 22 4.78 -4.99 -5.72
C PHE A 22 5.62 -4.91 -4.42
N SER A 23 5.34 -5.77 -3.44
CA SER A 23 6.04 -5.74 -2.14
C SER A 23 5.95 -4.39 -1.41
N GLY A 24 4.94 -3.56 -1.74
CA GLY A 24 4.80 -2.19 -1.26
C GLY A 24 5.54 -1.14 -2.09
N GLY A 25 6.08 -1.51 -3.25
CA GLY A 25 6.72 -0.61 -4.20
C GLY A 25 5.80 -0.11 -5.32
N GLY A 26 6.40 0.44 -6.37
CA GLY A 26 5.70 0.94 -7.54
C GLY A 26 4.93 2.24 -7.31
N SER A 27 5.35 3.06 -6.35
CA SER A 27 4.62 4.27 -5.95
C SER A 27 4.59 5.37 -7.02
N ALA A 28 5.47 5.31 -8.04
CA ALA A 28 5.42 6.19 -9.22
C ALA A 28 4.53 5.64 -10.35
N ILE A 29 4.08 4.38 -10.28
CA ILE A 29 3.30 3.76 -11.35
C ILE A 29 1.83 4.14 -11.19
N LYS A 30 1.17 4.56 -12.28
CA LYS A 30 -0.28 4.85 -12.28
C LYS A 30 -1.08 3.66 -11.76
N SER A 31 -2.08 3.92 -10.94
CA SER A 31 -2.96 2.92 -10.35
C SER A 31 -4.41 3.33 -10.46
N GLU A 32 -5.26 2.42 -10.93
CA GLU A 32 -6.72 2.56 -10.86
C GLU A 32 -7.29 2.09 -9.51
N GLN A 33 -6.42 1.71 -8.58
CA GLN A 33 -6.73 1.40 -7.19
C GLN A 33 -6.13 2.47 -6.30
N ILE A 34 -6.62 2.63 -5.08
CA ILE A 34 -5.99 3.50 -4.10
C ILE A 34 -4.58 2.94 -3.84
N SER A 35 -3.59 3.79 -4.04
CA SER A 35 -2.17 3.47 -4.01
C SER A 35 -1.49 4.12 -2.82
N LEU A 36 -0.32 3.60 -2.46
CA LEU A 36 0.55 4.16 -1.43
C LEU A 36 0.96 5.61 -1.71
N ASN A 37 1.04 6.02 -2.97
CA ASN A 37 1.24 7.41 -3.37
C ASN A 37 -0.07 8.01 -3.91
N PRO A 38 -0.70 8.94 -3.20
CA PRO A 38 -1.95 9.58 -3.65
C PRO A 38 -1.84 10.23 -5.04
N ALA A 39 -0.66 10.73 -5.43
CA ALA A 39 -0.43 11.35 -6.74
C ALA A 39 -0.43 10.34 -7.91
N SER A 40 -0.33 9.05 -7.63
CA SER A 40 -0.30 7.97 -8.64
C SER A 40 -1.68 7.44 -9.03
N ILE A 41 -2.72 7.80 -8.27
CA ILE A 41 -4.09 7.36 -8.53
C ILE A 41 -4.57 7.91 -9.86
N THR A 42 -5.19 7.05 -10.68
CA THR A 42 -5.80 7.43 -11.95
C THR A 42 -7.17 6.78 -12.07
N ALA A 43 -8.11 7.49 -12.69
CA ALA A 43 -9.43 6.95 -13.00
C ALA A 43 -10.03 7.74 -14.16
N VAL A 44 -10.75 7.07 -15.04
CA VAL A 44 -11.58 7.66 -16.08
C VAL A 44 -13.03 7.70 -15.63
N ASN A 45 -13.46 6.66 -14.95
CA ASN A 45 -14.81 6.46 -14.44
C ASN A 45 -14.80 6.29 -12.91
N HIS A 46 -15.98 6.40 -12.32
CA HIS A 46 -16.17 6.01 -10.93
C HIS A 46 -15.87 4.52 -10.76
N ALA A 47 -15.09 4.17 -9.76
CA ALA A 47 -14.72 2.79 -9.46
C ALA A 47 -14.97 2.47 -7.98
N LEU A 48 -15.50 1.27 -7.75
CA LEU A 48 -15.58 0.65 -6.42
C LEU A 48 -14.73 -0.61 -6.43
N SER A 49 -13.96 -0.81 -5.36
CA SER A 49 -13.08 -1.97 -5.22
C SER A 49 -13.20 -2.58 -3.84
N LEU A 50 -13.29 -3.90 -3.81
CA LEU A 50 -13.24 -4.72 -2.60
C LEU A 50 -11.88 -5.42 -2.57
N HIS A 51 -11.19 -5.29 -1.45
CA HIS A 51 -9.88 -5.92 -1.21
C HIS A 51 -9.96 -6.82 0.00
N THR A 52 -9.38 -7.99 -0.09
CA THR A 52 -9.19 -8.88 1.04
C THR A 52 -7.80 -9.48 1.01
N GLN A 53 -7.20 -9.62 2.18
CA GLN A 53 -5.90 -10.28 2.33
C GLN A 53 -5.94 -11.23 3.51
N LEU A 54 -5.24 -12.35 3.33
CA LEU A 54 -4.91 -13.28 4.39
C LEU A 54 -3.42 -13.17 4.67
N LEU A 55 -3.08 -12.76 5.88
CA LEU A 55 -1.73 -12.61 6.36
C LEU A 55 -1.31 -13.88 7.14
N PRO A 56 0.00 -14.07 7.42
CA PRO A 56 0.46 -15.14 8.30
C PRO A 56 -0.29 -15.12 9.64
N THR A 57 -0.39 -16.29 10.28
CA THR A 57 -1.03 -16.47 11.59
C THR A 57 -2.55 -16.24 11.64
N GLY A 58 -3.23 -16.21 10.48
CA GLY A 58 -4.69 -16.07 10.42
C GLY A 58 -5.20 -14.63 10.52
N ILE A 59 -4.31 -13.65 10.47
CA ILE A 59 -4.70 -12.24 10.39
C ILE A 59 -5.37 -11.97 9.05
N SER A 60 -6.48 -11.22 9.05
CA SER A 60 -7.22 -10.90 7.83
C SER A 60 -7.47 -9.40 7.69
N LEU A 61 -7.32 -8.92 6.46
CA LEU A 61 -7.63 -7.55 6.06
C LEU A 61 -8.82 -7.56 5.12
N LEU A 62 -9.78 -6.67 5.38
CA LEU A 62 -10.89 -6.35 4.47
C LEU A 62 -10.90 -4.84 4.23
N SER A 63 -11.01 -4.41 2.97
CA SER A 63 -11.08 -2.99 2.64
C SER A 63 -12.02 -2.71 1.47
N LEU A 64 -12.78 -1.63 1.58
CA LEU A 64 -13.63 -1.11 0.53
C LEU A 64 -13.10 0.25 0.08
N HIS A 65 -12.89 0.42 -1.21
CA HIS A 65 -12.36 1.64 -1.81
C HIS A 65 -13.35 2.23 -2.81
N SER A 66 -13.39 3.55 -2.88
CA SER A 66 -14.11 4.31 -3.90
C SER A 66 -13.18 5.35 -4.51
N ILE A 67 -13.18 5.44 -5.85
CA ILE A 67 -12.44 6.44 -6.61
C ILE A 67 -13.44 7.17 -7.50
N TYR A 68 -13.51 8.49 -7.38
CA TYR A 68 -14.45 9.34 -8.09
C TYR A 68 -13.72 10.46 -8.84
N PRO A 69 -13.53 10.34 -10.18
CA PRO A 69 -12.99 11.42 -10.99
C PRO A 69 -14.05 12.49 -11.19
N LYS A 70 -13.66 13.76 -11.00
CA LYS A 70 -14.50 14.93 -11.28
C LYS A 70 -13.61 16.04 -11.85
N ASN A 71 -13.84 16.41 -13.11
CA ASN A 71 -12.99 17.33 -13.86
C ASN A 71 -11.53 16.83 -13.87
N GLU A 72 -10.59 17.68 -13.47
CA GLU A 72 -9.15 17.34 -13.39
C GLU A 72 -8.73 16.76 -12.04
N THR A 73 -9.67 16.62 -11.11
CA THR A 73 -9.42 16.13 -9.76
C THR A 73 -9.99 14.73 -9.59
N ILE A 74 -9.24 13.86 -8.94
CA ILE A 74 -9.70 12.53 -8.53
C ILE A 74 -9.85 12.55 -7.01
N TYR A 75 -11.06 12.28 -6.54
CA TYR A 75 -11.37 12.07 -5.13
C TYR A 75 -11.36 10.58 -4.84
N PHE A 76 -10.91 10.20 -3.68
CA PHE A 76 -10.93 8.79 -3.27
C PHE A 76 -11.18 8.67 -1.77
N ALA A 77 -11.77 7.55 -1.38
CA ALA A 77 -12.01 7.20 0.01
C ALA A 77 -11.90 5.70 0.20
N SER A 78 -11.52 5.27 1.40
CA SER A 78 -11.51 3.86 1.78
C SER A 78 -11.90 3.66 3.23
N ILE A 79 -12.42 2.45 3.50
CA ILE A 79 -12.64 1.91 4.84
C ILE A 79 -11.94 0.58 4.88
N SER A 80 -11.11 0.37 5.90
CA SER A 80 -10.30 -0.84 6.05
C SER A 80 -10.42 -1.39 7.47
N ASN A 81 -10.44 -2.70 7.58
CA ASN A 81 -10.45 -3.41 8.85
C ASN A 81 -9.39 -4.53 8.82
N LEU A 82 -8.50 -4.53 9.81
CA LEU A 82 -7.50 -5.57 10.03
C LEU A 82 -7.87 -6.31 11.32
N ASN A 83 -8.19 -7.58 11.18
CA ASN A 83 -8.57 -8.46 12.28
C ASN A 83 -7.42 -9.42 12.58
N PHE A 84 -6.94 -9.40 13.82
CA PHE A 84 -5.84 -10.26 14.29
C PHE A 84 -6.32 -11.64 14.77
N GLY A 85 -7.65 -11.88 14.77
CA GLY A 85 -8.23 -13.10 15.32
C GLY A 85 -8.23 -13.14 16.84
N GLU A 86 -8.32 -14.34 17.38
CA GLU A 86 -8.20 -14.57 18.82
C GLU A 86 -6.73 -14.77 19.20
N LEU A 87 -6.27 -13.93 20.09
CA LEU A 87 -4.93 -13.97 20.67
C LEU A 87 -5.01 -14.59 22.06
N ARG A 88 -3.97 -15.32 22.48
CA ARG A 88 -3.88 -15.89 23.84
C ARG A 88 -2.84 -15.16 24.65
N ASP A 89 -3.22 -14.80 25.85
CA ASP A 89 -2.25 -14.35 26.85
C ASP A 89 -1.38 -15.53 27.29
N GLY A 90 -0.07 -15.38 27.17
CA GLY A 90 0.90 -16.40 27.55
C GLY A 90 0.99 -16.68 29.05
N ILE A 91 0.38 -15.85 29.91
CA ILE A 91 0.44 -15.95 31.37
C ILE A 91 -0.89 -16.47 31.93
N SER A 92 -2.01 -15.85 31.58
CA SER A 92 -3.33 -16.21 32.12
C SER A 92 -4.04 -17.30 31.32
N ASN A 93 -3.60 -17.63 30.11
CA ASN A 93 -4.31 -18.47 29.14
C ASN A 93 -5.67 -17.88 28.66
N ASP A 94 -6.00 -16.68 29.05
CA ASP A 94 -7.19 -16.00 28.58
C ASP A 94 -7.07 -15.65 27.08
N THR A 95 -8.21 -15.61 26.39
CA THR A 95 -8.24 -15.16 25.00
C THR A 95 -8.71 -13.71 24.91
N PHE A 96 -8.10 -12.93 24.06
CA PHE A 96 -8.50 -11.57 23.74
C PHE A 96 -8.48 -11.33 22.24
N SER A 97 -9.13 -10.28 21.78
CA SER A 97 -9.14 -9.88 20.37
C SER A 97 -8.40 -8.57 20.15
N ALA A 98 -7.78 -8.45 19.00
CA ALA A 98 -7.22 -7.19 18.51
C ALA A 98 -7.76 -6.87 17.11
N ASN A 99 -7.99 -5.59 16.85
CA ASN A 99 -8.59 -5.12 15.62
C ASN A 99 -8.17 -3.68 15.32
N ASP A 100 -7.79 -3.41 14.05
CA ASP A 100 -7.55 -2.06 13.57
C ASP A 100 -8.62 -1.67 12.56
N PHE A 101 -9.12 -0.46 12.68
CA PHE A 101 -10.08 0.14 11.76
C PHE A 101 -9.53 1.46 11.22
N MET A 102 -9.57 1.66 9.91
CA MET A 102 -9.09 2.88 9.27
C MET A 102 -10.12 3.43 8.29
N ILE A 103 -10.34 4.73 8.37
CA ILE A 103 -11.03 5.51 7.33
C ILE A 103 -10.00 6.43 6.70
N MET A 104 -9.94 6.45 5.38
CA MET A 104 -9.06 7.35 4.63
C MET A 104 -9.87 8.08 3.57
N CYS A 105 -9.55 9.35 3.36
CA CYS A 105 -10.02 10.13 2.22
C CYS A 105 -8.87 10.95 1.65
N GLY A 106 -8.97 11.27 0.36
CA GLY A 106 -7.93 12.05 -0.29
C GLY A 106 -8.33 12.55 -1.66
N LEU A 107 -7.40 13.28 -2.25
CA LEU A 107 -7.56 13.84 -3.58
C LEU A 107 -6.23 13.87 -4.34
N LYS A 108 -6.34 13.85 -5.66
CA LYS A 108 -5.22 14.02 -6.58
C LYS A 108 -5.61 15.03 -7.66
N GLY A 109 -4.68 15.92 -7.97
CA GLY A 109 -4.79 16.87 -9.07
C GLY A 109 -3.52 16.91 -9.94
N HIS A 110 -3.59 17.70 -11.01
CA HIS A 110 -2.44 18.02 -11.86
C HIS A 110 -1.99 19.46 -11.62
N LEU A 111 -0.69 19.68 -11.35
CA LEU A 111 -0.10 21.01 -11.35
C LEU A 111 0.31 21.42 -12.76
N PHE A 112 0.84 20.47 -13.53
CA PHE A 112 1.23 20.60 -14.92
C PHE A 112 0.92 19.30 -15.65
N GLN A 113 0.96 19.31 -17.00
CA GLN A 113 0.68 18.11 -17.81
C GLN A 113 1.48 16.86 -17.38
N ALA A 114 2.72 17.06 -16.94
CA ALA A 114 3.62 15.97 -16.52
C ALA A 114 3.68 15.76 -15.01
N LEU A 115 3.14 16.67 -14.18
CA LEU A 115 3.29 16.66 -12.73
C LEU A 115 1.94 16.54 -12.04
N SER A 116 1.75 15.46 -11.32
CA SER A 116 0.61 15.25 -10.44
C SER A 116 1.01 15.43 -8.97
N ILE A 117 0.08 15.94 -8.17
CA ILE A 117 0.17 16.01 -6.72
C ILE A 117 -1.06 15.35 -6.11
N GLY A 118 -0.90 14.72 -4.96
CA GLY A 118 -2.01 14.12 -4.23
C GLY A 118 -1.77 14.14 -2.73
N GLY A 119 -2.86 14.12 -1.98
CA GLY A 119 -2.84 14.03 -0.54
C GLY A 119 -3.96 13.13 -0.03
N SER A 120 -3.72 12.49 1.11
CA SER A 120 -4.73 11.71 1.82
C SER A 120 -4.62 11.91 3.32
N LEU A 121 -5.77 11.91 3.98
CA LEU A 121 -5.92 11.95 5.43
C LEU A 121 -6.52 10.62 5.86
N SER A 122 -5.92 9.97 6.85
CA SER A 122 -6.42 8.72 7.43
C SER A 122 -6.58 8.86 8.93
N TYR A 123 -7.72 8.37 9.42
CA TYR A 123 -8.00 8.17 10.83
C TYR A 123 -7.95 6.68 11.12
N THR A 124 -7.14 6.28 12.09
CA THR A 124 -6.99 4.88 12.51
C THR A 124 -7.40 4.73 13.96
N LEU A 125 -8.24 3.74 14.22
CA LEU A 125 -8.64 3.29 15.53
C LEU A 125 -8.14 1.87 15.70
N SER A 126 -7.26 1.67 16.68
CA SER A 126 -6.71 0.37 17.02
C SER A 126 -7.20 -0.04 18.41
N LYS A 127 -7.71 -1.25 18.52
CA LYS A 127 -8.25 -1.80 19.75
C LYS A 127 -7.57 -3.12 20.07
N ILE A 128 -7.04 -3.23 21.28
CA ILE A 128 -6.49 -4.45 21.84
C ILE A 128 -7.17 -4.69 23.17
N GLU A 129 -7.98 -5.72 23.27
CA GLU A 129 -8.80 -6.04 24.44
C GLU A 129 -9.69 -4.85 24.87
N LYS A 130 -9.34 -4.16 25.94
CA LYS A 130 -10.02 -2.96 26.48
C LYS A 130 -9.31 -1.66 26.15
N SER A 131 -8.06 -1.74 25.68
CA SER A 131 -7.24 -0.58 25.35
C SER A 131 -7.52 -0.10 23.94
N ILE A 132 -7.60 1.21 23.78
CA ILE A 132 -7.87 1.87 22.49
C ILE A 132 -6.74 2.84 22.20
N SER A 133 -6.35 2.90 20.94
CA SER A 133 -5.43 3.89 20.43
C SER A 133 -6.01 4.53 19.16
N GLN A 134 -5.79 5.83 19.01
CA GLN A 134 -6.35 6.61 17.91
C GLN A 134 -5.27 7.50 17.29
N SER A 135 -5.25 7.57 15.98
CA SER A 135 -4.30 8.42 15.25
C SER A 135 -4.93 9.11 14.04
N LEU A 136 -4.40 10.27 13.71
CA LEU A 136 -4.71 11.01 12.49
C LEU A 136 -3.42 11.25 11.71
N LEU A 137 -3.38 10.76 10.47
CA LEU A 137 -2.20 10.73 9.64
C LEU A 137 -2.47 11.36 8.28
N LEU A 138 -1.51 12.15 7.81
CA LEU A 138 -1.45 12.76 6.49
C LEU A 138 -0.40 12.05 5.63
N SER A 139 -0.75 11.81 4.36
CA SER A 139 0.21 11.41 3.34
C SER A 139 0.16 12.38 2.17
N VAL A 140 1.32 12.80 1.67
CA VAL A 140 1.43 13.71 0.53
C VAL A 140 2.41 13.14 -0.47
N GLY A 141 2.02 13.14 -1.74
CA GLY A 141 2.83 12.62 -2.81
C GLY A 141 2.89 13.50 -4.03
N VAL A 142 3.96 13.35 -4.78
CA VAL A 142 4.14 13.93 -6.11
C VAL A 142 4.54 12.83 -7.07
N ARG A 143 4.17 13.00 -8.34
CA ARG A 143 4.48 12.06 -9.40
C ARG A 143 4.69 12.81 -10.71
N THR A 144 5.73 12.42 -11.44
CA THR A 144 6.01 12.93 -12.78
C THR A 144 6.22 11.79 -13.77
N GLU A 145 5.92 12.05 -15.05
CA GLU A 145 6.23 11.13 -16.14
C GLU A 145 6.56 11.90 -17.42
N THR A 146 7.39 11.30 -18.26
CA THR A 146 7.68 11.85 -19.59
C THR A 146 6.44 11.84 -20.47
N THR A 147 6.35 12.79 -21.43
CA THR A 147 5.22 12.94 -22.39
C THR A 147 4.88 11.65 -23.14
N LYS A 148 5.81 10.73 -23.27
CA LYS A 148 5.62 9.41 -23.90
C LYS A 148 5.30 8.30 -22.90
N ASN A 149 5.09 8.62 -21.61
CA ASN A 149 4.83 7.67 -20.50
C ASN A 149 5.84 6.54 -20.38
N LYS A 150 7.10 6.78 -20.78
CA LYS A 150 8.14 5.73 -20.80
C LYS A 150 8.99 5.70 -19.55
N ILE A 151 9.18 6.86 -18.93
CA ILE A 151 9.97 7.02 -17.71
C ILE A 151 9.16 7.91 -16.78
N GLY A 152 9.13 7.57 -15.52
CA GLY A 152 8.50 8.40 -14.50
C GLY A 152 9.17 8.21 -13.16
N ALA A 153 8.91 9.17 -12.28
CA ALA A 153 9.39 9.19 -10.91
C ALA A 153 8.28 9.65 -9.96
N GLY A 154 8.40 9.27 -8.72
CA GLY A 154 7.49 9.67 -7.64
C GLY A 154 8.21 9.80 -6.31
N LEU A 155 7.63 10.65 -5.48
CA LEU A 155 8.00 10.81 -4.09
C LEU A 155 6.73 10.85 -3.28
N VAL A 156 6.70 10.14 -2.17
CA VAL A 156 5.63 10.23 -1.19
C VAL A 156 6.20 10.26 0.21
N VAL A 157 5.61 11.10 1.05
CA VAL A 157 5.81 11.11 2.50
C VAL A 157 4.52 10.62 3.12
N ARG A 158 4.62 9.60 3.98
CA ARG A 158 3.47 8.95 4.62
C ARG A 158 3.55 9.04 6.13
N ASN A 159 2.39 8.91 6.78
CA ASN A 159 2.25 8.83 8.23
C ASN A 159 2.70 10.10 8.96
N LEU A 160 2.55 11.28 8.32
CA LEU A 160 2.74 12.55 8.99
C LEU A 160 1.54 12.84 9.89
N GLY A 161 1.69 12.82 11.19
CA GLY A 161 0.57 13.09 12.09
C GLY A 161 0.84 12.80 13.54
N PHE A 162 -0.21 12.56 14.28
CA PHE A 162 -0.16 12.39 15.71
C PHE A 162 -1.21 11.39 16.20
N GLN A 163 -0.92 10.86 17.36
CA GLN A 163 -1.75 9.95 18.12
C GLN A 163 -2.45 10.71 19.23
N PHE A 164 -3.77 10.54 19.35
CA PHE A 164 -4.59 11.18 20.39
C PHE A 164 -4.60 10.34 21.66
N ASP A 165 -4.85 9.03 21.53
CA ASP A 165 -4.89 8.07 22.61
C ASP A 165 -3.79 7.02 22.42
N HIS A 166 -3.23 6.57 23.52
CA HIS A 166 -2.10 5.63 23.52
C HIS A 166 -2.45 4.37 24.32
N TYR A 167 -1.80 3.26 23.99
CA TYR A 167 -1.83 2.08 24.84
C TYR A 167 -0.97 2.33 26.07
N GLY A 168 -1.59 2.56 27.25
CA GLY A 168 -0.87 2.82 28.49
C GLY A 168 -0.25 4.24 28.54
N ASP A 169 0.80 4.39 29.36
CA ASP A 169 1.41 5.71 29.66
C ASP A 169 2.51 6.14 28.64
N SER A 170 2.90 5.27 27.72
CA SER A 170 3.99 5.55 26.77
C SER A 170 3.46 6.19 25.47
N LYS A 171 3.90 7.41 25.19
CA LYS A 171 3.66 8.07 23.90
C LYS A 171 4.63 7.53 22.85
N GLU A 172 4.21 6.53 22.08
CA GLU A 172 5.00 6.09 20.94
C GLU A 172 4.68 6.95 19.70
N LYS A 173 5.73 7.37 19.01
CA LYS A 173 5.57 8.13 17.76
C LYS A 173 5.30 7.14 16.62
N ILE A 174 4.33 7.46 15.78
CA ILE A 174 4.16 6.77 14.50
C ILE A 174 5.28 7.25 13.57
N PRO A 175 6.17 6.36 13.10
CA PRO A 175 7.27 6.77 12.24
C PRO A 175 6.74 7.21 10.87
N TYR A 176 7.18 8.39 10.42
CA TYR A 176 6.92 8.79 9.05
C TYR A 176 7.85 8.06 8.09
N GLN A 177 7.39 7.90 6.86
CA GLN A 177 8.10 7.17 5.81
C GLN A 177 8.27 8.05 4.57
N PHE A 178 9.49 8.08 4.03
CA PHE A 178 9.78 8.60 2.70
C PHE A 178 9.90 7.45 1.71
N GLN A 179 9.23 7.54 0.58
CA GLN A 179 9.38 6.58 -0.51
C GLN A 179 9.68 7.29 -1.82
N PHE A 180 10.83 6.98 -2.39
CA PHE A 180 11.28 7.41 -3.70
C PHE A 180 11.07 6.29 -4.69
N SER A 181 10.49 6.59 -5.83
CA SER A 181 10.17 5.59 -6.86
C SER A 181 10.54 6.07 -8.24
N GLY A 182 11.02 5.13 -9.06
CA GLY A 182 11.24 5.34 -10.47
C GLY A 182 10.76 4.15 -11.31
N PHE A 183 10.30 4.42 -12.54
CA PHE A 183 9.97 3.36 -13.47
C PHE A 183 10.42 3.67 -14.89
N ASN A 184 10.62 2.60 -15.68
CA ASN A 184 10.93 2.66 -17.10
C ASN A 184 10.12 1.62 -17.87
N LYS A 185 9.61 2.00 -19.05
CA LYS A 185 8.98 1.10 -20.04
C LYS A 185 9.92 0.93 -21.23
N PRO A 186 10.70 -0.16 -21.31
CA PRO A 186 11.60 -0.44 -22.42
C PRO A 186 10.85 -0.51 -23.76
N LYS A 187 11.46 -0.01 -24.85
CA LYS A 187 10.79 0.11 -26.16
C LYS A 187 10.38 -1.23 -26.78
N HIS A 188 11.11 -2.29 -26.51
CA HIS A 188 10.97 -3.60 -27.18
C HIS A 188 10.43 -4.69 -26.24
N LEU A 189 10.05 -4.34 -25.03
CA LEU A 189 9.52 -5.27 -24.06
C LEU A 189 8.11 -4.81 -23.63
N PRO A 190 7.10 -5.67 -23.67
CA PRO A 190 5.78 -5.35 -23.14
C PRO A 190 5.78 -5.40 -21.62
N ALA A 191 6.64 -4.60 -21.02
CA ALA A 191 6.87 -4.58 -19.58
C ALA A 191 7.17 -3.15 -19.07
N LEU A 192 6.91 -2.95 -17.79
CA LEU A 192 7.36 -1.83 -17.01
C LEU A 192 8.25 -2.36 -15.88
N ILE A 193 9.42 -1.77 -15.70
CA ILE A 193 10.37 -2.10 -14.64
C ILE A 193 10.40 -0.93 -13.67
N PHE A 194 10.45 -1.19 -12.37
CA PHE A 194 10.48 -0.15 -11.35
C PHE A 194 11.46 -0.47 -10.22
N SER A 195 11.85 0.58 -9.52
CA SER A 195 12.61 0.49 -8.27
C SER A 195 12.16 1.57 -7.31
N ASP A 196 11.99 1.21 -6.04
CA ASP A 196 11.63 2.10 -4.95
C ASP A 196 12.62 1.97 -3.80
N ILE A 197 12.86 3.08 -3.12
CA ILE A 197 13.60 3.13 -1.86
C ILE A 197 12.66 3.70 -0.80
N ILE A 198 12.50 2.98 0.31
CA ILE A 198 11.73 3.41 1.47
C ILE A 198 12.69 3.65 2.63
N ILE A 199 12.60 4.85 3.20
CA ILE A 199 13.33 5.27 4.39
C ILE A 199 12.30 5.58 5.48
N GLU A 200 12.45 4.99 6.64
CA GLU A 200 11.58 5.20 7.79
C GLU A 200 12.33 5.99 8.87
N GLU A 201 11.62 6.89 9.57
CA GLU A 201 12.18 7.64 10.70
C GLU A 201 12.74 6.68 11.75
N ASN A 202 13.91 7.03 12.29
CA ASN A 202 14.62 6.28 13.35
C ASN A 202 15.13 4.89 12.96
N ILE A 203 15.16 4.54 11.68
CA ILE A 203 15.74 3.28 11.20
C ILE A 203 16.98 3.60 10.37
N GLU A 204 18.14 3.08 10.78
CA GLU A 204 19.42 3.23 10.06
C GLU A 204 19.52 2.35 8.79
N SER A 205 18.40 1.82 8.35
CA SER A 205 18.33 0.96 7.16
C SER A 205 17.28 1.48 6.19
N TYR A 206 17.44 1.16 4.92
CA TYR A 206 16.42 1.44 3.90
C TYR A 206 15.96 0.16 3.24
N LEU A 207 14.68 0.15 2.87
CA LEU A 207 14.08 -0.95 2.12
C LEU A 207 14.18 -0.64 0.62
N LEU A 208 14.88 -1.49 -0.11
CA LEU A 208 14.95 -1.46 -1.56
C LEU A 208 13.91 -2.44 -2.12
N ILE A 209 13.07 -1.94 -3.03
CA ILE A 209 12.07 -2.76 -3.73
C ILE A 209 12.34 -2.65 -5.21
N THR A 210 12.36 -3.78 -5.90
CA THR A 210 12.45 -3.82 -7.36
C THR A 210 11.39 -4.76 -7.91
N GLY A 211 10.89 -4.45 -9.10
CA GLY A 211 9.89 -5.31 -9.70
C GLY A 211 9.56 -4.93 -11.14
N MET A 212 8.63 -5.69 -11.69
CA MET A 212 8.16 -5.51 -13.05
C MET A 212 6.67 -5.83 -13.20
N GLU A 213 6.00 -5.10 -14.10
CA GLU A 213 4.73 -5.49 -14.70
C GLU A 213 4.97 -5.96 -16.12
N PHE A 214 4.51 -7.14 -16.45
CA PHE A 214 4.55 -7.71 -17.79
C PHE A 214 3.14 -7.76 -18.38
N TYR A 215 2.98 -7.31 -19.62
CA TYR A 215 1.72 -7.19 -20.34
C TYR A 215 1.67 -8.18 -21.51
N PRO A 216 1.45 -9.49 -21.27
CA PRO A 216 1.41 -10.49 -22.34
C PRO A 216 0.22 -10.27 -23.29
N ARG A 217 -0.85 -9.69 -22.78
CA ARG A 217 -2.07 -9.28 -23.50
C ARG A 217 -2.62 -7.99 -22.90
N ASN A 218 -3.50 -7.31 -23.61
CA ASN A 218 -4.11 -6.05 -23.15
C ASN A 218 -4.98 -6.22 -21.89
N ASP A 219 -5.52 -7.40 -21.69
CA ASP A 219 -6.42 -7.73 -20.59
C ASP A 219 -5.71 -8.48 -19.45
N LEU A 220 -4.44 -8.85 -19.60
CA LEU A 220 -3.68 -9.65 -18.63
C LEU A 220 -2.40 -8.93 -18.23
N ILE A 221 -2.21 -8.74 -16.92
CA ILE A 221 -1.00 -8.19 -16.32
C ILE A 221 -0.42 -9.22 -15.36
N ILE A 222 0.87 -9.48 -15.47
CA ILE A 222 1.63 -10.32 -14.54
C ILE A 222 2.64 -9.43 -13.83
N ARG A 223 2.73 -9.55 -12.50
CA ARG A 223 3.64 -8.76 -11.66
C ARG A 223 4.59 -9.66 -10.91
N LEU A 224 5.82 -9.21 -10.81
CA LEU A 224 6.87 -9.84 -10.02
C LEU A 224 7.62 -8.74 -9.29
N SER A 225 7.93 -8.97 -8.02
CA SER A 225 8.76 -8.05 -7.25
C SER A 225 9.53 -8.77 -6.16
N ASN A 226 10.54 -8.09 -5.67
CA ASN A 226 11.24 -8.47 -4.45
C ASN A 226 11.49 -7.22 -3.60
N SER A 227 11.73 -7.43 -2.32
CA SER A 227 12.20 -6.40 -1.42
C SER A 227 13.35 -6.91 -0.58
N GLY A 228 14.27 -6.03 -0.25
CA GLY A 228 15.40 -6.34 0.63
C GLY A 228 15.77 -5.13 1.47
N LEU A 229 16.21 -5.42 2.68
CA LEU A 229 16.71 -4.43 3.62
C LEU A 229 18.20 -4.22 3.35
N PHE A 230 18.62 -2.97 3.34
CA PHE A 230 20.01 -2.59 3.23
C PHE A 230 20.42 -1.79 4.47
N GLN A 231 21.34 -2.33 5.24
CA GLN A 231 21.95 -1.66 6.38
C GLN A 231 23.48 -1.66 6.20
N ASN A 232 24.13 -2.79 6.40
CA ASN A 232 25.55 -3.01 6.10
C ASN A 232 25.73 -3.96 4.92
N SER A 233 24.74 -4.80 4.65
CA SER A 233 24.65 -5.74 3.54
C SER A 233 23.19 -5.80 3.06
N PHE A 234 22.99 -6.27 1.83
CA PHE A 234 21.66 -6.49 1.31
C PHE A 234 21.11 -7.81 1.86
N GLU A 235 19.96 -7.74 2.53
CA GLU A 235 19.22 -8.90 3.02
C GLU A 235 17.86 -8.96 2.35
N LEU A 236 17.61 -10.01 1.60
CA LEU A 236 16.32 -10.23 0.94
C LEU A 236 15.24 -10.49 1.98
N THR A 237 14.13 -9.74 1.93
CA THR A 237 13.05 -9.83 2.91
C THR A 237 11.78 -10.44 2.36
N SER A 238 11.50 -10.26 1.06
CA SER A 238 10.32 -10.85 0.45
C SER A 238 10.41 -11.00 -1.07
N PHE A 239 9.58 -11.91 -1.59
CA PHE A 239 9.19 -12.02 -2.99
C PHE A 239 7.70 -11.91 -3.13
N ALA A 240 7.24 -11.28 -4.20
CA ALA A 240 5.82 -11.19 -4.49
C ALA A 240 5.53 -11.48 -5.96
N PHE A 241 4.34 -12.00 -6.18
CA PHE A 241 3.78 -12.32 -7.48
C PHE A 241 2.33 -11.83 -7.53
N GLY A 242 1.87 -11.41 -8.72
CA GLY A 242 0.48 -11.03 -8.93
C GLY A 242 0.02 -11.26 -10.35
N ILE A 243 -1.28 -11.50 -10.50
CA ILE A 243 -1.97 -11.62 -11.79
C ILE A 243 -3.21 -10.74 -11.73
N GLN A 244 -3.35 -9.86 -12.71
CA GLN A 244 -4.56 -9.05 -12.91
C GLN A 244 -5.21 -9.38 -14.25
N LEU A 245 -6.52 -9.56 -14.20
CA LEU A 245 -7.36 -9.76 -15.37
C LEU A 245 -8.36 -8.61 -15.48
N ASN A 246 -8.37 -7.92 -16.64
CA ASN A 246 -9.27 -6.82 -16.94
C ASN A 246 -10.40 -7.30 -17.87
N LEU A 247 -11.64 -7.32 -17.37
CA LEU A 247 -12.83 -7.78 -18.07
C LEU A 247 -13.80 -6.62 -18.26
N LYS A 248 -13.66 -5.86 -19.36
CA LYS A 248 -14.44 -4.64 -19.60
C LYS A 248 -14.42 -3.68 -18.40
N ASN A 249 -15.48 -3.68 -17.60
CA ASN A 249 -15.65 -2.81 -16.44
C ASN A 249 -15.26 -3.51 -15.11
N LEU A 250 -14.79 -4.74 -15.17
CA LEU A 250 -14.43 -5.54 -14.00
C LEU A 250 -12.94 -5.87 -14.05
N THR A 251 -12.26 -5.66 -12.94
CA THR A 251 -10.87 -6.06 -12.75
C THR A 251 -10.78 -7.03 -11.60
N ILE A 252 -10.13 -8.16 -11.83
CA ILE A 252 -9.81 -9.18 -10.83
C ILE A 252 -8.30 -9.17 -10.67
N ASP A 253 -7.82 -9.07 -9.44
CA ASP A 253 -6.39 -9.04 -9.13
C ASP A 253 -6.10 -10.02 -7.99
N LEU A 254 -5.17 -10.92 -8.22
CA LEU A 254 -4.68 -11.92 -7.28
C LEU A 254 -3.22 -11.69 -7.00
N SER A 255 -2.82 -11.81 -5.76
CA SER A 255 -1.41 -11.66 -5.37
C SER A 255 -1.01 -12.59 -4.25
N SER A 256 0.27 -12.92 -4.24
CA SER A 256 0.91 -13.65 -3.15
C SER A 256 2.27 -13.05 -2.88
N ARG A 257 2.60 -12.79 -1.63
CA ARG A 257 3.89 -12.31 -1.16
C ARG A 257 4.43 -13.25 -0.10
N ASN A 258 5.61 -13.79 -0.34
CA ASN A 258 6.33 -14.55 0.67
C ASN A 258 7.20 -13.60 1.49
N LEU A 259 6.92 -13.47 2.76
CA LEU A 259 7.80 -12.86 3.76
C LEU A 259 8.73 -13.97 4.27
N ILE A 260 10.02 -13.88 3.95
CA ILE A 260 11.00 -14.96 4.23
C ILE A 260 10.99 -15.38 5.71
N SER A 261 10.76 -14.44 6.61
CA SER A 261 10.74 -14.68 8.06
C SER A 261 9.36 -14.99 8.66
N ALA A 262 8.26 -14.77 7.93
CA ALA A 262 6.91 -14.79 8.50
C ALA A 262 5.90 -15.64 7.73
N GLY A 263 6.20 -16.04 6.47
CA GLY A 263 5.29 -16.85 5.65
C GLY A 263 4.58 -16.04 4.56
N PHE A 264 3.44 -16.55 4.09
CA PHE A 264 2.74 -16.00 2.93
C PHE A 264 1.63 -15.03 3.32
N MET A 265 1.56 -13.93 2.56
CA MET A 265 0.41 -13.03 2.48
C MET A 265 -0.25 -13.27 1.13
N ASN A 266 -1.58 -13.47 1.12
CA ASN A 266 -2.34 -13.67 -0.11
C ASN A 266 -3.39 -12.58 -0.22
N GLY A 267 -3.50 -11.95 -1.39
CA GLY A 267 -4.41 -10.84 -1.63
C GLY A 267 -5.35 -11.13 -2.80
N PHE A 268 -6.58 -10.65 -2.66
CA PHE A 268 -7.61 -10.64 -3.70
C PHE A 268 -8.21 -9.23 -3.79
N THR A 269 -8.37 -8.73 -5.01
CA THR A 269 -9.07 -7.48 -5.30
C THR A 269 -10.08 -7.70 -6.40
N LEU A 270 -11.29 -7.20 -6.18
CA LEU A 270 -12.34 -7.10 -7.17
C LEU A 270 -12.70 -5.61 -7.34
N SER A 271 -12.50 -5.07 -8.54
CA SER A 271 -12.84 -3.68 -8.89
C SER A 271 -13.88 -3.62 -9.98
N LYS A 272 -14.86 -2.73 -9.84
CA LYS A 272 -15.87 -2.45 -10.87
C LYS A 272 -15.89 -0.95 -11.19
N GLN A 273 -15.83 -0.63 -12.47
CA GLN A 273 -16.02 0.71 -13.02
C GLN A 273 -17.49 0.91 -13.47
N PHE A 274 -17.99 2.14 -13.31
CA PHE A 274 -19.38 2.52 -13.64
C PHE A 274 -19.44 3.60 -14.69
#